data_0886cda21cbadb77ca2cc18cf0b8725b
#
_entry.id   0886cda21cbadb77ca2cc18cf0b8725b
#
_cell.length_a   1.000
_cell.length_b   1.000
_cell.length_c   1.000
_cell.angle_alpha   90.00
_cell.angle_beta   90.00
_cell.angle_gamma   90.00
#
_symmetry.space_group_name_H-M   'P 1'
#
loop_
_entity.id
_entity.type
_entity.pdbx_description
1 polymer ?
#
loop_
_entity_poly.entity_id
_entity_poly.type
_entity_poly.pdbx_seq_one_letter_code
_entity_poly.pdbx_strand_id
1 'polypeptide(L)'
;MTDLNPIIADRFTEHLEVFGKTMEHMDTIQEIAYRCKAALENGNKILFCGNGGSAADSQHLAAELICRFKKERRSLAGIALTTDTSALTAIANDYDFESVFSWLRMDLQERLGSLS
;
A
#
# COMPACT_ATOMS: atom_id res chain seq x y z
N MET A 1 14.30 10.06 37.79
CA MET A 1 13.82 9.82 36.39
C MET A 1 14.81 8.92 35.68
N THR A 2 14.36 7.89 35.06
CA THR A 2 15.22 6.99 34.28
C THR A 2 15.69 7.69 32.99
N ASP A 3 16.98 7.59 32.70
CA ASP A 3 17.51 8.09 31.43
C ASP A 3 17.05 7.16 30.28
N LEU A 4 16.27 7.69 29.35
CA LEU A 4 15.74 6.97 28.21
C LEU A 4 16.63 7.07 26.95
N ASN A 5 17.66 7.90 26.99
CA ASN A 5 18.54 8.12 25.83
C ASN A 5 19.13 6.81 25.25
N PRO A 6 19.61 5.85 26.05
CA PRO A 6 20.12 4.59 25.49
C PRO A 6 19.05 3.80 24.72
N ILE A 7 17.82 3.78 25.22
CA ILE A 7 16.71 3.08 24.58
C ILE A 7 16.35 3.76 23.25
N ILE A 8 16.30 5.08 23.26
CA ILE A 8 16.03 5.87 22.05
C ILE A 8 17.12 5.67 21.01
N ALA A 9 18.39 5.71 21.41
CA ALA A 9 19.54 5.48 20.54
C ALA A 9 19.49 4.09 19.90
N ASP A 10 19.13 3.05 20.67
CA ASP A 10 18.97 1.69 20.17
C ASP A 10 17.89 1.59 19.10
N ARG A 11 16.77 2.30 19.25
CA ARG A 11 15.71 2.32 18.23
C ARG A 11 16.20 2.97 16.93
N PHE A 12 16.96 4.07 17.01
CA PHE A 12 17.57 4.67 15.83
C PHE A 12 18.56 3.73 15.14
N THR A 13 19.42 3.08 15.91
CA THR A 13 20.39 2.12 15.39
C THR A 13 19.71 0.96 14.68
N GLU A 14 18.71 0.36 15.30
CA GLU A 14 17.91 -0.72 14.69
C GLU A 14 17.26 -0.28 13.38
N HIS A 15 16.66 0.93 13.36
CA HIS A 15 16.07 1.50 12.15
C HIS A 15 17.10 1.63 11.03
N LEU A 16 18.27 2.20 11.32
CA LEU A 16 19.33 2.38 10.33
C LEU A 16 19.85 1.05 9.76
N GLU A 17 19.98 0.03 10.61
CA GLU A 17 20.38 -1.31 10.20
C GLU A 17 19.35 -1.96 9.27
N VAL A 18 18.07 -1.93 9.67
CA VAL A 18 16.98 -2.51 8.88
C VAL A 18 16.81 -1.77 7.55
N PHE A 19 16.84 -0.44 7.59
CA PHE A 19 16.72 0.38 6.39
C PHE A 19 17.91 0.17 5.45
N GLY A 20 19.13 0.05 6.00
CA GLY A 20 20.33 -0.27 5.23
C GLY A 20 20.24 -1.60 4.50
N LYS A 21 19.69 -2.64 5.16
CA LYS A 21 19.45 -3.95 4.53
C LYS A 21 18.45 -3.89 3.38
N THR A 22 17.56 -2.90 3.37
CA THR A 22 16.61 -2.71 2.26
C THR A 22 17.34 -2.44 0.94
N MET A 23 18.52 -1.87 0.98
CA MET A 23 19.35 -1.64 -0.22
C MET A 23 19.76 -2.95 -0.92
N GLU A 24 19.81 -4.07 -0.21
CA GLU A 24 20.09 -5.39 -0.79
C GLU A 24 18.96 -5.85 -1.72
N HIS A 25 17.78 -5.23 -1.64
CA HIS A 25 16.60 -5.53 -2.44
C HIS A 25 16.34 -4.50 -3.54
N MET A 26 17.34 -3.71 -3.95
CA MET A 26 17.15 -2.66 -4.96
C MET A 26 16.61 -3.20 -6.28
N ASP A 27 17.05 -4.38 -6.72
CA ASP A 27 16.56 -5.00 -7.95
C ASP A 27 15.08 -5.34 -7.88
N THR A 28 14.63 -5.86 -6.73
CA THR A 28 13.21 -6.14 -6.47
C THR A 28 12.38 -4.86 -6.46
N ILE A 29 12.89 -3.82 -5.81
CA ILE A 29 12.23 -2.50 -5.76
C ILE A 29 12.10 -1.92 -7.17
N GLN A 30 13.14 -2.01 -7.98
CA GLN A 30 13.12 -1.56 -9.37
C GLN A 30 12.11 -2.34 -10.21
N GLU A 31 12.03 -3.66 -10.05
CA GLU A 31 11.04 -4.51 -10.74
C GLU A 31 9.61 -4.10 -10.38
N ILE A 32 9.33 -3.86 -9.10
CA ILE A 32 8.02 -3.37 -8.64
C ILE A 32 7.69 -2.04 -9.32
N ALA A 33 8.63 -1.11 -9.35
CA ALA A 33 8.44 0.20 -9.99
C ALA A 33 8.11 0.07 -11.48
N TYR A 34 8.80 -0.79 -12.19
CA TYR A 34 8.52 -1.03 -13.62
C TYR A 34 7.16 -1.67 -13.87
N ARG A 35 6.74 -2.62 -13.02
CA ARG A 35 5.42 -3.24 -13.11
C ARG A 35 4.31 -2.23 -12.85
N CYS A 36 4.46 -1.40 -11.83
CA CYS A 36 3.50 -0.32 -11.54
C CYS A 36 3.40 0.66 -12.71
N LYS A 37 4.54 1.08 -13.25
CA LYS A 37 4.59 1.98 -14.41
C LYS A 37 3.87 1.36 -15.62
N ALA A 38 4.20 0.11 -15.96
CA ALA A 38 3.57 -0.59 -17.07
C ALA A 38 2.06 -0.74 -16.90
N ALA A 39 1.59 -1.05 -15.69
CA ALA A 39 0.16 -1.13 -15.39
C ALA A 39 -0.55 0.20 -15.67
N LEU A 40 0.00 1.30 -15.18
CA LEU A 40 -0.57 2.63 -15.40
C LEU A 40 -0.53 3.08 -16.86
N GLU A 41 0.54 2.78 -17.58
CA GLU A 41 0.66 3.09 -19.00
C GLU A 41 -0.32 2.31 -19.87
N ASN A 42 -0.67 1.08 -19.45
CA ASN A 42 -1.68 0.24 -20.10
C ASN A 42 -3.12 0.53 -19.66
N GLY A 43 -3.35 1.60 -18.92
CA GLY A 43 -4.68 1.99 -18.46
C GLY A 43 -5.21 1.19 -17.28
N ASN A 44 -4.35 0.42 -16.63
CA ASN A 44 -4.69 -0.37 -15.46
C ASN A 44 -4.53 0.43 -14.17
N LYS A 45 -4.73 -0.21 -13.03
CA LYS A 45 -4.80 0.41 -11.72
C LYS A 45 -3.81 -0.22 -10.76
N ILE A 46 -3.41 0.53 -9.75
CA ILE A 46 -2.64 0.02 -8.61
C ILE A 46 -3.57 -0.03 -7.41
N LEU A 47 -3.68 -1.21 -6.81
CA LEU A 47 -4.48 -1.45 -5.62
C LEU A 47 -3.56 -1.54 -4.41
N PHE A 48 -3.88 -0.77 -3.38
CA PHE A 48 -3.17 -0.79 -2.11
C PHE A 48 -4.04 -1.41 -1.03
N CYS A 49 -3.46 -2.26 -0.21
CA CYS A 49 -4.15 -2.84 0.93
C CYS A 49 -3.19 -3.02 2.10
N GLY A 50 -3.75 -3.07 3.30
CA GLY A 50 -3.01 -3.26 4.53
C GLY A 50 -3.93 -3.12 5.74
N ASN A 51 -3.40 -3.41 6.91
CA ASN A 51 -4.13 -3.39 8.17
C ASN A 51 -3.52 -2.36 9.13
N GLY A 52 -4.32 -1.77 9.99
CA GLY A 52 -3.84 -0.82 10.99
C GLY A 52 -3.11 0.36 10.36
N GLY A 53 -1.87 0.58 10.74
CA GLY A 53 -1.01 1.64 10.14
C GLY A 53 -0.82 1.47 8.64
N SER A 54 -0.70 0.23 8.16
CA SER A 54 -0.60 -0.04 6.72
C SER A 54 -1.89 0.23 5.96
N ALA A 55 -3.05 0.23 6.61
CA ALA A 55 -4.29 0.70 6.00
C ALA A 55 -4.24 2.21 5.74
N ALA A 56 -3.71 2.97 6.70
CA ALA A 56 -3.49 4.41 6.53
C ALA A 56 -2.46 4.69 5.43
N ASP A 57 -1.37 3.93 5.38
CA ASP A 57 -0.36 4.02 4.31
C ASP A 57 -0.96 3.73 2.94
N SER A 58 -1.84 2.74 2.84
CA SER A 58 -2.54 2.39 1.59
C SER A 58 -3.36 3.56 1.06
N GLN A 59 -4.09 4.25 1.93
CA GLN A 59 -4.85 5.45 1.57
C GLN A 59 -3.93 6.60 1.15
N HIS A 60 -2.85 6.81 1.87
CA HIS A 60 -1.87 7.84 1.56
C HIS A 60 -1.23 7.62 0.18
N LEU A 61 -0.78 6.39 -0.10
CA LEU A 61 -0.17 6.03 -1.38
C LEU A 61 -1.15 6.17 -2.55
N ALA A 62 -2.41 5.76 -2.37
CA ALA A 62 -3.45 5.97 -3.39
C ALA A 62 -3.67 7.47 -3.67
N ALA A 63 -3.70 8.29 -2.63
CA ALA A 63 -3.83 9.74 -2.77
C ALA A 63 -2.67 10.37 -3.55
N GLU A 64 -1.43 9.91 -3.34
CA GLU A 64 -0.25 10.39 -4.06
C GLU A 64 -0.32 10.07 -5.57
N LEU A 65 -0.94 8.97 -5.96
CA LEU A 65 -1.18 8.65 -7.36
C LEU A 65 -2.31 9.50 -7.95
N ILE A 66 -3.40 9.67 -7.23
CA ILE A 66 -4.57 10.44 -7.69
C ILE A 66 -4.24 11.93 -7.83
N CYS A 67 -3.61 12.51 -6.84
CA CYS A 67 -3.23 13.92 -6.84
C CYS A 67 -1.85 14.11 -7.48
N ARG A 68 -0.85 14.20 -6.64
CA ARG A 68 0.56 14.28 -7.05
C ARG A 68 1.45 14.09 -5.83
N PHE A 69 2.65 13.64 -6.04
CA PHE A 69 3.67 13.63 -4.98
C PHE A 69 4.61 14.84 -5.12
N LYS A 70 5.41 14.87 -6.15
CA LYS A 70 6.37 15.97 -6.39
C LYS A 70 6.18 16.67 -7.73
N LYS A 71 5.73 15.93 -8.73
CA LYS A 71 5.63 16.40 -10.10
C LYS A 71 4.18 16.71 -10.47
N GLU A 72 3.94 17.85 -11.07
CA GLU A 72 2.65 18.17 -11.68
C GLU A 72 2.40 17.25 -12.86
N ARG A 73 1.28 16.53 -12.85
CA ARG A 73 0.90 15.56 -13.88
C ARG A 73 -0.58 15.22 -13.79
N ARG A 74 -1.10 14.49 -14.79
CA ARG A 74 -2.46 13.95 -14.74
C ARG A 74 -2.63 12.97 -13.58
N SER A 75 -3.86 12.79 -13.15
CA SER A 75 -4.21 11.76 -12.15
C SER A 75 -3.87 10.35 -12.67
N LEU A 76 -3.36 9.52 -11.79
CA LEU A 76 -3.08 8.11 -12.04
C LEU A 76 -4.02 7.23 -11.22
N ALA A 77 -4.37 6.05 -11.75
CA ALA A 77 -5.36 5.17 -11.13
C ALA A 77 -4.77 4.40 -9.93
N GLY A 78 -4.97 4.92 -8.75
CA GLY A 78 -4.63 4.28 -7.48
C GLY A 78 -5.87 4.12 -6.61
N ILE A 79 -6.07 2.94 -6.03
CA ILE A 79 -7.22 2.63 -5.17
C ILE A 79 -6.73 1.96 -3.89
N ALA A 80 -7.17 2.48 -2.74
CA ALA A 80 -6.98 1.81 -1.45
C ALA A 80 -8.18 0.91 -1.16
N LEU A 81 -7.95 -0.37 -0.94
CA LEU A 81 -9.00 -1.35 -0.60
C LEU A 81 -9.47 -1.25 0.86
N THR A 82 -9.01 -0.26 1.58
CA THR A 82 -9.19 -0.13 3.04
C THR A 82 -10.25 0.90 3.43
N THR A 83 -10.95 1.49 2.48
CA THR A 83 -11.83 2.64 2.73
C THR A 83 -13.31 2.28 2.88
N ASP A 84 -13.78 1.18 2.28
CA ASP A 84 -15.14 0.70 2.45
C ASP A 84 -15.25 -0.15 3.72
N THR A 85 -15.41 0.52 4.85
CA THR A 85 -15.44 -0.14 6.16
C THR A 85 -16.62 -1.08 6.34
N SER A 86 -17.75 -0.81 5.69
CA SER A 86 -18.93 -1.68 5.72
C SER A 86 -18.65 -3.01 5.01
N ALA A 87 -18.07 -2.96 3.81
CA ALA A 87 -17.67 -4.16 3.08
C ALA A 87 -16.59 -4.94 3.83
N LEU A 88 -15.56 -4.26 4.33
CA LEU A 88 -14.48 -4.85 5.13
C LEU A 88 -15.02 -5.65 6.31
N THR A 89 -15.86 -5.03 7.12
CA THR A 89 -16.39 -5.65 8.33
C THR A 89 -17.40 -6.74 8.02
N ALA A 90 -18.22 -6.58 7.00
CA ALA A 90 -19.18 -7.60 6.56
C ALA A 90 -18.45 -8.87 6.08
N ILE A 91 -17.44 -8.74 5.24
CA ILE A 91 -16.67 -9.89 4.75
C ILE A 91 -15.98 -10.60 5.90
N ALA A 92 -15.34 -9.85 6.79
CA ALA A 92 -14.66 -10.42 7.95
C ALA A 92 -15.62 -11.16 8.90
N ASN A 93 -16.84 -10.65 9.06
CA ASN A 93 -17.87 -11.25 9.92
C ASN A 93 -18.55 -12.47 9.27
N ASP A 94 -18.87 -12.38 7.98
CA ASP A 94 -19.66 -13.40 7.29
C ASP A 94 -18.83 -14.56 6.75
N TYR A 95 -17.56 -14.32 6.47
CA TYR A 95 -16.60 -15.31 5.96
C TYR A 95 -15.40 -15.43 6.91
N ASP A 96 -14.31 -14.74 6.61
CA ASP A 96 -13.13 -14.65 7.46
C ASP A 96 -12.36 -13.36 7.18
N PHE A 97 -11.51 -12.98 8.12
CA PHE A 97 -10.68 -11.79 7.96
C PHE A 97 -9.61 -11.95 6.87
N GLU A 98 -9.09 -13.15 6.68
CA GLU A 98 -8.00 -13.42 5.73
C GLU A 98 -8.42 -13.21 4.27
N SER A 99 -9.70 -13.39 3.96
CA SER A 99 -10.23 -13.22 2.60
C SER A 99 -10.71 -11.81 2.26
N VAL A 100 -10.65 -10.85 3.20
CA VAL A 100 -11.19 -9.50 3.02
C VAL A 100 -10.69 -8.83 1.74
N PHE A 101 -9.38 -8.76 1.55
CA PHE A 101 -8.82 -8.03 0.40
C PHE A 101 -9.02 -8.76 -0.93
N SER A 102 -9.07 -10.09 -0.92
CA SER A 102 -9.38 -10.84 -2.13
C SER A 102 -10.83 -10.62 -2.59
N TRP A 103 -11.79 -10.58 -1.68
CA TRP A 103 -13.18 -10.24 -1.98
C TRP A 103 -13.33 -8.82 -2.52
N LEU A 104 -12.69 -7.84 -1.88
CA LEU A 104 -12.73 -6.45 -2.33
C LEU A 104 -12.10 -6.27 -3.72
N ARG A 105 -11.00 -6.96 -4.00
CA ARG A 105 -10.38 -6.95 -5.33
C ARG A 105 -11.31 -7.56 -6.38
N MET A 106 -11.97 -8.68 -6.09
CA MET A 106 -12.91 -9.33 -7.01
C MET A 106 -14.10 -8.42 -7.31
N ASP A 107 -14.68 -7.78 -6.31
CA ASP A 107 -15.76 -6.83 -6.49
C ASP A 107 -15.37 -5.67 -7.42
N LEU A 108 -14.19 -5.11 -7.24
CA LEU A 108 -13.69 -4.06 -8.12
C LEU A 108 -13.47 -4.56 -9.55
N GLN A 109 -12.97 -5.78 -9.70
CA GLN A 109 -12.78 -6.38 -11.02
C GLN A 109 -14.08 -6.52 -11.78
N GLU A 110 -15.15 -6.94 -11.12
CA GLU A 110 -16.48 -7.04 -11.73
C GLU A 110 -17.06 -5.68 -12.09
N ARG A 111 -16.93 -4.69 -11.20
CA ARG A 111 -17.50 -3.35 -11.41
C ARG A 111 -16.73 -2.51 -12.43
N LEU A 112 -15.42 -2.64 -12.50
CA LEU A 112 -14.54 -1.77 -13.29
C LEU A 112 -13.93 -2.47 -14.50
N GLY A 113 -14.24 -3.74 -14.73
CA GLY A 113 -13.62 -4.56 -15.77
C GLY A 113 -12.23 -5.08 -15.35
N SER A 114 -11.47 -5.58 -16.32
CA SER A 114 -10.18 -6.22 -16.04
C SER A 114 -9.23 -5.32 -15.23
N LEU A 115 -8.79 -5.85 -14.09
CA LEU A 115 -7.71 -5.30 -13.28
C LEU A 115 -6.43 -6.08 -13.63
N SER A 116 -5.86 -5.78 -14.73
CA SER A 116 -4.62 -6.45 -15.14
C SER A 116 -3.37 -5.75 -14.63
#